data_60f2772b2ff526aba67be351b3804f09
#
_entry.id   60f2772b2ff526aba67be351b3804f09
#
_cell.length_a   1.000
_cell.length_b   1.000
_cell.length_c   1.000
_cell.angle_alpha   90.00
_cell.angle_beta   90.00
_cell.angle_gamma   90.00
#
_symmetry.space_group_name_H-M   'P 1'
#
loop_
_entity.id
_entity.type
_entity.pdbx_description
1 polymer ?
#
loop_
_entity_poly.entity_id
_entity_poly.type
_entity_poly.pdbx_seq_one_letter_code
_entity_poly.pdbx_strand_id
1 'polypeptide(L)'
;MNCNISYNYSKDLNCGVINFNNVNILIDFEDLFKIINHKRTFTRLTDDCKYPYYMRNKQKISYLEFLFNFNDKNIKYIFKNKNIFDLRRNNISIIHRFHDQIKKKYEIIDYNLGHYKTNGKTAYSVKNPIWKTKDNIILMYCEPNTICKLCHISYQKILDFEKKQGIKCTFYNNNNGYIITHFKNLYIHQIITGCYGNGKGTKNISVDHIDQDPFNNTYENLRIATRKQQEQNSKGIKFGTKRSRKKIAKSLPEGLTQDMMPKYITYNKECYDKEKNLWREFFRIEKHPKQKKIISGSKSSKLTILEKLEQIKEKLYNLENNIEVEKELPQYYTIQNFRNAPHLTYDRRIVDKRYNLKMKMKPDKTKKDELKRFNAKLFKKYPELQQNISSK
;
A
#
# COMPACT_ATOMS: atom_id res chain seq x y z
N MET A 1 28.63 -23.14 -44.53
CA MET A 1 29.52 -21.99 -44.80
C MET A 1 30.58 -21.99 -43.71
N ASN A 2 31.86 -22.16 -44.09
CA ASN A 2 32.98 -22.05 -43.16
C ASN A 2 33.13 -20.57 -42.80
N CYS A 3 32.73 -20.20 -41.58
CA CYS A 3 32.95 -18.85 -41.07
C CYS A 3 34.45 -18.73 -40.73
N ASN A 4 35.17 -17.90 -41.46
CA ASN A 4 36.56 -17.59 -41.12
C ASN A 4 36.59 -16.69 -39.92
N ILE A 5 36.94 -17.26 -38.77
CA ILE A 5 37.16 -16.48 -37.51
C ILE A 5 38.66 -16.45 -37.27
N SER A 6 39.22 -15.26 -37.15
CA SER A 6 40.61 -15.11 -36.73
C SER A 6 40.68 -14.19 -35.50
N TYR A 7 41.68 -14.43 -34.68
CA TYR A 7 41.91 -13.67 -33.45
C TYR A 7 43.28 -13.00 -33.54
N ASN A 8 43.30 -11.69 -33.48
CA ASN A 8 44.51 -10.88 -33.63
C ASN A 8 44.67 -9.90 -32.46
N TYR A 9 45.86 -9.41 -32.31
CA TYR A 9 46.16 -8.29 -31.41
C TYR A 9 46.44 -7.04 -32.22
N SER A 10 45.79 -5.92 -31.94
CA SER A 10 46.07 -4.63 -32.51
C SER A 10 46.98 -3.83 -31.57
N LYS A 11 48.23 -3.57 -31.99
CA LYS A 11 49.17 -2.73 -31.22
C LYS A 11 48.70 -1.28 -31.13
N ASP A 12 48.14 -0.77 -32.22
CA ASP A 12 47.71 0.63 -32.29
C ASP A 12 46.53 0.93 -31.37
N LEU A 13 45.60 -0.03 -31.22
CA LEU A 13 44.43 0.09 -30.37
C LEU A 13 44.60 -0.55 -28.98
N ASN A 14 45.75 -1.20 -28.75
CA ASN A 14 46.05 -1.98 -27.54
C ASN A 14 44.90 -2.86 -27.09
N CYS A 15 44.35 -3.64 -28.02
CA CYS A 15 43.23 -4.53 -27.78
C CYS A 15 43.25 -5.77 -28.63
N GLY A 16 42.46 -6.76 -28.24
CA GLY A 16 42.16 -7.92 -29.06
C GLY A 16 41.20 -7.57 -30.18
N VAL A 17 41.36 -8.24 -31.31
CA VAL A 17 40.50 -8.13 -32.50
C VAL A 17 39.99 -9.48 -32.89
N ILE A 18 38.70 -9.67 -32.96
CA ILE A 18 38.04 -10.87 -33.50
C ILE A 18 37.54 -10.50 -34.89
N ASN A 19 38.18 -11.07 -35.92
CA ASN A 19 37.71 -10.89 -37.29
C ASN A 19 36.66 -11.96 -37.62
N PHE A 20 35.51 -11.51 -38.05
CA PHE A 20 34.39 -12.37 -38.42
C PHE A 20 33.70 -11.80 -39.67
N ASN A 21 33.76 -12.53 -40.80
CA ASN A 21 33.11 -12.14 -42.05
C ASN A 21 33.30 -10.66 -42.40
N ASN A 22 34.54 -10.18 -42.44
CA ASN A 22 34.92 -8.79 -42.69
C ASN A 22 34.48 -7.76 -41.63
N VAL A 23 33.98 -8.19 -40.48
CA VAL A 23 33.68 -7.32 -39.34
C VAL A 23 34.74 -7.50 -38.25
N ASN A 24 35.32 -6.42 -37.79
CA ASN A 24 36.27 -6.41 -36.67
C ASN A 24 35.56 -6.12 -35.39
N ILE A 25 35.57 -7.07 -34.46
CA ILE A 25 35.06 -6.89 -33.09
C ILE A 25 36.26 -6.55 -32.20
N LEU A 26 36.26 -5.37 -31.62
CA LEU A 26 37.28 -4.92 -30.67
C LEU A 26 36.94 -5.40 -29.27
N ILE A 27 37.92 -5.86 -28.52
CA ILE A 27 37.74 -6.42 -27.19
C ILE A 27 38.99 -6.18 -26.33
N ASP A 28 38.86 -6.09 -25.04
CA ASP A 28 39.99 -6.02 -24.13
C ASP A 28 40.82 -7.33 -24.24
N PHE A 29 42.12 -7.22 -24.13
CA PHE A 29 43.03 -8.33 -24.31
C PHE A 29 42.74 -9.49 -23.35
N GLU A 30 42.47 -9.17 -22.08
CA GLU A 30 42.15 -10.18 -21.09
C GLU A 30 40.84 -10.93 -21.39
N ASP A 31 39.86 -10.27 -21.99
CA ASP A 31 38.57 -10.84 -22.35
C ASP A 31 38.69 -11.66 -23.65
N LEU A 32 39.63 -11.32 -24.54
CA LEU A 32 39.93 -12.15 -25.73
C LEU A 32 40.38 -13.55 -25.32
N PHE A 33 41.26 -13.71 -24.32
CA PHE A 33 41.67 -15.01 -23.80
C PHE A 33 40.50 -15.82 -23.25
N LYS A 34 39.54 -15.19 -22.58
CA LYS A 34 38.35 -15.88 -22.11
C LYS A 34 37.51 -16.45 -23.25
N ILE A 35 37.43 -15.70 -24.37
CA ILE A 35 36.70 -16.12 -25.55
C ILE A 35 37.43 -17.27 -26.28
N ILE A 36 38.73 -17.14 -26.48
CA ILE A 36 39.56 -18.15 -27.16
C ILE A 36 39.55 -19.48 -26.39
N ASN A 37 39.67 -19.42 -25.07
CA ASN A 37 39.69 -20.58 -24.21
C ASN A 37 38.32 -21.24 -24.00
N HIS A 38 37.26 -20.57 -24.43
CA HIS A 38 35.91 -21.09 -24.32
C HIS A 38 35.65 -22.07 -25.46
N LYS A 39 35.71 -23.37 -25.22
CA LYS A 39 35.70 -24.49 -26.19
C LYS A 39 34.51 -24.55 -27.17
N ARG A 40 33.59 -23.61 -27.21
CA ARG A 40 32.35 -23.64 -28.02
C ARG A 40 31.98 -22.28 -28.65
N THR A 41 32.96 -21.51 -29.02
CA THR A 41 32.70 -20.18 -29.61
C THR A 41 32.53 -20.27 -31.12
N PHE A 42 31.28 -20.23 -31.55
CA PHE A 42 30.95 -19.91 -32.93
C PHE A 42 30.32 -18.52 -32.92
N THR A 43 31.10 -17.52 -33.23
CA THR A 43 30.61 -16.16 -33.44
C THR A 43 29.59 -16.16 -34.56
N ARG A 44 28.44 -15.58 -34.36
CA ARG A 44 27.45 -15.34 -35.41
C ARG A 44 26.99 -13.91 -35.36
N LEU A 45 26.82 -13.30 -36.53
CA LEU A 45 26.14 -12.06 -36.75
C LEU A 45 24.96 -12.35 -37.65
N THR A 46 23.77 -12.07 -37.22
CA THR A 46 22.56 -12.17 -38.04
C THR A 46 21.83 -10.84 -37.95
N ASP A 47 21.08 -10.47 -38.97
CA ASP A 47 20.37 -9.19 -39.06
C ASP A 47 19.35 -9.00 -37.95
N ASP A 48 18.88 -10.11 -37.36
CA ASP A 48 17.97 -10.14 -36.23
C ASP A 48 18.65 -9.97 -34.87
N CYS A 49 19.99 -9.98 -34.82
CA CYS A 49 20.73 -9.85 -33.56
C CYS A 49 21.45 -8.52 -33.47
N LYS A 50 21.03 -7.76 -32.42
CA LYS A 50 21.60 -6.44 -32.14
C LYS A 50 23.09 -6.45 -31.84
N TYR A 51 23.62 -7.57 -31.31
CA TYR A 51 25.00 -7.71 -30.86
C TYR A 51 25.61 -9.04 -31.34
N PRO A 52 26.93 -9.15 -31.48
CA PRO A 52 27.60 -10.41 -31.71
C PRO A 52 27.23 -11.44 -30.65
N TYR A 53 26.98 -12.68 -31.06
CA TYR A 53 26.58 -13.72 -30.13
C TYR A 53 27.23 -15.08 -30.51
N TYR A 54 27.21 -16.01 -29.57
CA TYR A 54 27.54 -17.40 -29.79
C TYR A 54 26.38 -18.31 -29.37
N MET A 55 26.37 -19.53 -29.87
CA MET A 55 25.36 -20.53 -29.56
C MET A 55 25.82 -21.46 -28.44
N ARG A 56 25.03 -21.60 -27.40
CA ARG A 56 25.24 -22.60 -26.35
C ARG A 56 23.92 -23.32 -26.06
N ASN A 57 23.92 -24.67 -26.23
CA ASN A 57 22.71 -25.48 -25.97
C ASN A 57 21.46 -24.94 -26.70
N LYS A 58 21.59 -24.59 -27.98
CA LYS A 58 20.54 -23.95 -28.82
C LYS A 58 20.09 -22.55 -28.37
N GLN A 59 20.71 -21.94 -27.38
CA GLN A 59 20.41 -20.56 -26.94
C GLN A 59 21.45 -19.60 -27.53
N LYS A 60 20.97 -18.40 -27.96
CA LYS A 60 21.81 -17.29 -28.37
C LYS A 60 22.32 -16.58 -27.12
N ILE A 61 23.61 -16.47 -26.93
CA ILE A 61 24.26 -15.77 -25.84
C ILE A 61 25.12 -14.66 -26.46
N SER A 62 24.79 -13.39 -26.13
CA SER A 62 25.58 -12.27 -26.63
C SER A 62 26.97 -12.24 -25.97
N TYR A 63 27.97 -11.72 -26.67
CA TYR A 63 29.27 -11.50 -26.05
C TYR A 63 29.19 -10.55 -24.85
N LEU A 64 28.27 -9.59 -24.85
CA LEU A 64 28.04 -8.72 -23.72
C LEU A 64 27.58 -9.47 -22.48
N GLU A 65 26.64 -10.41 -22.64
CA GLU A 65 26.20 -11.30 -21.55
C GLU A 65 27.35 -12.15 -21.02
N PHE A 66 28.19 -12.66 -21.91
CA PHE A 66 29.35 -13.46 -21.54
C PHE A 66 30.42 -12.64 -20.81
N LEU A 67 30.75 -11.45 -21.31
CA LEU A 67 31.79 -10.58 -20.76
C LEU A 67 31.41 -9.98 -19.42
N PHE A 68 30.15 -9.60 -19.26
CA PHE A 68 29.67 -8.93 -18.05
C PHE A 68 28.94 -9.87 -17.09
N ASN A 69 28.70 -11.12 -17.49
CA ASN A 69 27.98 -12.12 -16.70
C ASN A 69 26.54 -11.72 -16.32
N PHE A 70 25.91 -10.85 -17.09
CA PHE A 70 24.54 -10.40 -16.86
C PHE A 70 23.60 -10.99 -17.91
N ASN A 71 22.59 -11.70 -17.46
CA ASN A 71 21.43 -12.08 -18.26
C ASN A 71 20.18 -11.47 -17.66
N ASP A 72 20.12 -10.13 -17.63
CA ASP A 72 19.03 -9.37 -17.03
C ASP A 72 18.38 -8.47 -18.07
N LYS A 73 17.11 -8.72 -18.38
CA LYS A 73 16.30 -7.89 -19.28
C LYS A 73 16.09 -6.46 -18.76
N ASN A 74 16.43 -6.18 -17.52
CA ASN A 74 16.32 -4.84 -16.92
C ASN A 74 17.56 -3.98 -17.17
N ILE A 75 18.62 -4.52 -17.79
CA ILE A 75 19.81 -3.74 -18.13
C ILE A 75 19.86 -3.41 -19.62
N LYS A 76 20.57 -2.34 -19.94
CA LYS A 76 20.92 -1.92 -21.29
C LYS A 76 22.41 -1.66 -21.37
N TYR A 77 23.00 -1.99 -22.50
CA TYR A 77 24.38 -1.64 -22.83
C TYR A 77 24.38 -0.38 -23.71
N ILE A 78 25.19 0.61 -23.36
CA ILE A 78 25.38 1.82 -24.12
C ILE A 78 26.84 1.89 -24.56
N PHE A 79 27.06 2.00 -25.87
CA PHE A 79 28.38 2.19 -26.46
C PHE A 79 28.69 3.69 -26.57
N LYS A 80 29.74 4.15 -25.88
CA LYS A 80 30.10 5.57 -25.82
C LYS A 80 30.46 6.12 -27.21
N ASN A 81 31.15 5.32 -28.01
CA ASN A 81 31.53 5.66 -29.39
C ASN A 81 30.47 5.26 -30.43
N LYS A 82 29.30 4.79 -30.02
CA LYS A 82 28.20 4.30 -30.87
C LYS A 82 28.53 3.07 -31.74
N ASN A 83 29.73 2.49 -31.63
CA ASN A 83 30.11 1.27 -32.36
C ASN A 83 29.75 0.04 -31.52
N ILE A 84 28.78 -0.74 -31.98
CA ILE A 84 28.30 -1.97 -31.30
C ILE A 84 29.30 -3.12 -31.39
N PHE A 85 30.33 -3.04 -32.24
CA PHE A 85 31.41 -4.00 -32.36
C PHE A 85 32.64 -3.66 -31.52
N ASP A 86 32.62 -2.51 -30.82
CA ASP A 86 33.65 -2.17 -29.86
C ASP A 86 33.22 -2.60 -28.46
N LEU A 87 33.54 -3.82 -28.09
CA LEU A 87 33.18 -4.48 -26.86
C LEU A 87 34.19 -4.24 -25.74
N ARG A 88 35.08 -3.27 -25.85
CA ARG A 88 35.99 -2.88 -24.78
C ARG A 88 35.22 -2.30 -23.61
N ARG A 89 35.60 -2.72 -22.41
CA ARG A 89 34.84 -2.34 -21.17
C ARG A 89 34.77 -0.84 -20.95
N ASN A 90 35.82 -0.11 -21.30
CA ASN A 90 35.86 1.35 -21.21
C ASN A 90 34.87 2.05 -22.16
N ASN A 91 34.48 1.41 -23.26
CA ASN A 91 33.49 1.90 -24.22
C ASN A 91 32.05 1.60 -23.81
N ILE A 92 31.82 0.64 -22.91
CA ILE A 92 30.49 0.15 -22.57
C ILE A 92 30.07 0.67 -21.21
N SER A 93 28.92 1.33 -21.17
CA SER A 93 28.21 1.67 -19.96
C SER A 93 27.01 0.75 -19.77
N ILE A 94 26.88 0.15 -18.59
CA ILE A 94 25.76 -0.69 -18.24
C ILE A 94 24.81 0.11 -17.41
N ILE A 95 23.58 0.26 -17.89
CA ILE A 95 22.55 1.04 -17.19
C ILE A 95 21.28 0.22 -17.01
N HIS A 96 20.55 0.52 -15.96
CA HIS A 96 19.21 -0.05 -15.74
C HIS A 96 18.20 0.56 -16.72
N ARG A 97 17.21 -0.21 -17.17
CA ARG A 97 16.19 0.23 -18.15
C ARG A 97 15.44 1.50 -17.75
N PHE A 98 15.31 1.80 -16.45
CA PHE A 98 14.67 3.00 -15.95
C PHE A 98 15.59 4.23 -15.89
N HIS A 99 16.88 4.08 -16.20
CA HIS A 99 17.85 5.17 -16.12
C HIS A 99 17.39 6.42 -16.88
N ASP A 100 16.97 6.26 -18.14
CA ASP A 100 16.53 7.37 -18.98
C ASP A 100 15.27 8.05 -18.45
N GLN A 101 14.33 7.29 -17.88
CA GLN A 101 13.11 7.82 -17.28
C GLN A 101 13.41 8.61 -16.01
N ILE A 102 14.31 8.10 -15.19
CA ILE A 102 14.73 8.79 -13.95
C ILE A 102 15.50 10.05 -14.29
N LYS A 103 16.41 10.00 -15.26
CA LYS A 103 17.20 11.15 -15.73
C LYS A 103 16.33 12.27 -16.33
N LYS A 104 15.19 11.94 -16.94
CA LYS A 104 14.22 12.93 -17.41
C LYS A 104 13.50 13.65 -16.28
N LYS A 105 13.34 13.00 -15.13
CA LYS A 105 12.56 13.51 -13.99
C LYS A 105 13.42 14.17 -12.92
N TYR A 106 14.70 13.76 -12.81
CA TYR A 106 15.62 14.20 -11.78
C TYR A 106 16.98 14.56 -12.40
N GLU A 107 17.63 15.57 -11.88
CA GLU A 107 19.03 15.88 -12.22
C GLU A 107 19.94 14.88 -11.50
N ILE A 108 20.46 13.90 -12.25
CA ILE A 108 21.29 12.82 -11.73
C ILE A 108 22.75 13.22 -11.77
N ILE A 109 23.42 13.16 -10.61
CA ILE A 109 24.85 13.44 -10.46
C ILE A 109 25.70 12.18 -10.38
N ASP A 110 25.13 11.07 -9.92
CA ASP A 110 25.84 9.79 -9.78
C ASP A 110 24.89 8.62 -9.98
N TYR A 111 25.43 7.51 -10.49
CA TYR A 111 24.69 6.29 -10.76
C TYR A 111 25.52 5.07 -10.38
N ASN A 112 24.92 4.16 -9.63
CA ASN A 112 25.48 2.86 -9.31
C ASN A 112 24.51 1.77 -9.79
N LEU A 113 25.02 0.82 -10.55
CA LEU A 113 24.23 -0.31 -11.08
C LEU A 113 23.60 -1.19 -9.98
N GLY A 114 24.07 -1.07 -8.75
CA GLY A 114 23.65 -1.91 -7.64
C GLY A 114 24.60 -3.10 -7.44
N HIS A 115 24.03 -4.24 -7.05
CA HIS A 115 24.83 -5.43 -6.80
C HIS A 115 24.32 -6.63 -7.63
N TYR A 116 25.24 -7.51 -7.95
CA TYR A 116 24.94 -8.72 -8.71
C TYR A 116 24.62 -9.87 -7.75
N LYS A 117 23.50 -10.56 -8.00
CA LYS A 117 23.09 -11.72 -7.21
C LYS A 117 23.45 -13.01 -7.96
N THR A 118 24.22 -13.88 -7.32
CA THR A 118 24.73 -15.12 -7.92
C THR A 118 23.92 -16.38 -7.58
N ASN A 119 22.99 -16.29 -6.61
CA ASN A 119 22.24 -17.43 -6.11
C ASN A 119 20.74 -17.15 -5.95
N GLY A 120 19.94 -18.20 -5.79
CA GLY A 120 18.50 -18.14 -5.62
C GLY A 120 17.72 -18.05 -6.93
N LYS A 121 16.39 -17.94 -6.84
CA LYS A 121 15.47 -17.91 -7.99
C LYS A 121 15.71 -16.77 -8.98
N THR A 122 16.32 -15.68 -8.51
CA THR A 122 16.66 -14.48 -9.30
C THR A 122 18.17 -14.32 -9.43
N ALA A 123 18.90 -15.44 -9.48
CA ALA A 123 20.33 -15.43 -9.76
C ALA A 123 20.62 -14.77 -11.12
N TYR A 124 21.85 -14.27 -11.26
CA TYR A 124 22.33 -13.61 -12.49
C TYR A 124 21.54 -12.34 -12.86
N SER A 125 20.97 -11.66 -11.89
CA SER A 125 20.34 -10.36 -12.08
C SER A 125 20.93 -9.30 -11.17
N VAL A 126 20.89 -8.06 -11.68
CA VAL A 126 21.31 -6.87 -10.94
C VAL A 126 20.19 -6.41 -10.01
N LYS A 127 20.56 -6.11 -8.78
CA LYS A 127 19.61 -5.70 -7.73
C LYS A 127 19.94 -4.31 -7.21
N ASN A 128 18.91 -3.59 -6.91
CA ASN A 128 18.93 -2.29 -6.25
C ASN A 128 19.89 -1.27 -6.88
N PRO A 129 19.79 -0.98 -8.20
CA PRO A 129 20.49 0.14 -8.79
C PRO A 129 20.07 1.45 -8.13
N ILE A 130 21.02 2.39 -8.04
CA ILE A 130 20.89 3.62 -7.27
C ILE A 130 21.23 4.81 -8.14
N TRP A 131 20.44 5.87 -8.04
CA TRP A 131 20.69 7.18 -8.63
C TRP A 131 20.79 8.21 -7.52
N LYS A 132 21.84 9.03 -7.51
CA LYS A 132 21.96 10.19 -6.65
C LYS A 132 21.57 11.44 -7.42
N THR A 133 20.69 12.22 -6.86
CA THR A 133 20.21 13.47 -7.45
C THR A 133 20.98 14.66 -6.88
N LYS A 134 20.94 15.80 -7.58
CA LYS A 134 21.52 17.05 -7.12
C LYS A 134 20.89 17.53 -5.79
N ASP A 135 19.62 17.22 -5.57
CA ASP A 135 18.89 17.57 -4.35
C ASP A 135 19.20 16.62 -3.16
N ASN A 136 20.33 15.88 -3.22
CA ASN A 136 20.74 14.91 -2.20
C ASN A 136 19.75 13.78 -1.93
N ILE A 137 18.83 13.52 -2.86
CA ILE A 137 17.93 12.37 -2.80
C ILE A 137 18.63 11.18 -3.45
N ILE A 138 18.51 10.03 -2.82
CA ILE A 138 18.95 8.74 -3.35
C ILE A 138 17.72 7.95 -3.78
N LEU A 139 17.66 7.61 -5.05
CA LEU A 139 16.60 6.80 -5.63
C LEU A 139 17.11 5.38 -5.80
N MET A 140 16.49 4.40 -5.17
CA MET A 140 16.84 2.99 -5.27
C MET A 140 15.72 2.22 -5.96
N TYR A 141 16.05 1.49 -7.02
CA TYR A 141 15.08 0.60 -7.65
C TYR A 141 14.89 -0.67 -6.82
N CYS A 142 13.63 -0.98 -6.54
CA CYS A 142 13.19 -2.19 -5.85
C CYS A 142 12.18 -2.93 -6.73
N GLU A 143 12.43 -4.22 -6.97
CA GLU A 143 11.48 -5.04 -7.74
C GLU A 143 10.15 -5.23 -7.00
N PRO A 144 9.02 -5.35 -7.70
CA PRO A 144 8.82 -4.96 -9.11
C PRO A 144 8.56 -3.46 -9.26
N ASN A 145 9.19 -2.84 -10.28
CA ASN A 145 8.89 -1.50 -10.81
C ASN A 145 8.69 -0.37 -9.76
N THR A 146 9.40 -0.42 -8.63
CA THR A 146 9.23 0.52 -7.53
C THR A 146 10.51 1.31 -7.31
N ILE A 147 10.38 2.62 -7.08
CA ILE A 147 11.47 3.49 -6.68
C ILE A 147 11.31 3.85 -5.21
N CYS A 148 12.28 3.47 -4.41
CA CYS A 148 12.40 3.85 -3.01
C CYS A 148 13.22 5.15 -2.92
N LYS A 149 12.70 6.17 -2.25
CA LYS A 149 13.41 7.40 -1.95
C LYS A 149 14.14 7.28 -0.62
N LEU A 150 15.39 7.68 -0.61
CA LEU A 150 16.26 7.72 0.55
C LEU A 150 16.96 9.08 0.61
N CYS A 151 17.42 9.49 1.77
CA CYS A 151 18.44 10.53 1.91
C CYS A 151 19.79 9.89 2.24
N HIS A 152 20.85 10.69 2.26
CA HIS A 152 22.19 10.22 2.58
C HIS A 152 22.24 9.48 3.94
N ILE A 153 21.58 10.04 4.97
CA ILE A 153 21.52 9.44 6.32
C ILE A 153 20.86 8.07 6.27
N SER A 154 19.69 7.96 5.59
CA SER A 154 18.99 6.69 5.44
C SER A 154 19.85 5.64 4.74
N TYR A 155 20.53 6.03 3.67
CA TYR A 155 21.38 5.11 2.92
C TYR A 155 22.59 4.67 3.74
N GLN A 156 23.23 5.58 4.48
CA GLN A 156 24.34 5.26 5.37
C GLN A 156 23.91 4.25 6.44
N LYS A 157 22.76 4.42 7.07
CA LYS A 157 22.24 3.46 8.05
C LYS A 157 22.00 2.06 7.46
N ILE A 158 21.64 1.96 6.20
CA ILE A 158 21.52 0.69 5.48
C ILE A 158 22.92 0.06 5.32
N LEU A 159 23.92 0.84 4.88
CA LEU A 159 25.29 0.36 4.71
C LEU A 159 25.90 -0.09 6.05
N ASP A 160 25.68 0.67 7.12
CA ASP A 160 26.15 0.32 8.46
C ASP A 160 25.51 -0.98 8.98
N PHE A 161 24.21 -1.15 8.70
CA PHE A 161 23.50 -2.40 9.00
C PHE A 161 24.09 -3.59 8.21
N GLU A 162 24.30 -3.44 6.90
CA GLU A 162 24.92 -4.46 6.05
C GLU A 162 26.31 -4.85 6.57
N LYS A 163 27.14 -3.85 6.89
CA LYS A 163 28.48 -4.06 7.47
C LYS A 163 28.41 -4.81 8.81
N LYS A 164 27.51 -4.40 9.71
CA LYS A 164 27.33 -5.04 11.03
C LYS A 164 26.87 -6.48 10.92
N GLN A 165 26.03 -6.79 9.92
CA GLN A 165 25.52 -8.15 9.73
C GLN A 165 26.41 -9.01 8.81
N GLY A 166 27.46 -8.46 8.19
CA GLY A 166 28.33 -9.16 7.23
C GLY A 166 27.60 -9.61 5.97
N ILE A 167 26.56 -8.89 5.53
CA ILE A 167 25.71 -9.27 4.39
C ILE A 167 25.47 -8.10 3.45
N LYS A 168 25.09 -8.42 2.21
CA LYS A 168 24.51 -7.45 1.27
C LYS A 168 23.01 -7.68 1.16
N CYS A 169 22.21 -6.67 1.51
CA CYS A 169 20.76 -6.74 1.46
C CYS A 169 20.25 -6.59 0.03
N THR A 170 19.24 -7.36 -0.33
CA THR A 170 18.45 -7.16 -1.55
C THR A 170 17.07 -6.69 -1.14
N PHE A 171 16.71 -5.49 -1.56
CA PHE A 171 15.43 -4.85 -1.24
C PHE A 171 14.44 -5.01 -2.40
N TYR A 172 13.18 -5.27 -2.07
CA TYR A 172 12.09 -5.41 -3.02
C TYR A 172 10.78 -4.89 -2.41
N ASN A 173 9.83 -4.52 -3.27
CA ASN A 173 8.48 -4.16 -2.85
C ASN A 173 7.67 -5.42 -2.58
N ASN A 174 7.13 -5.55 -1.39
CA ASN A 174 6.25 -6.66 -1.05
C ASN A 174 4.80 -6.37 -1.49
N ASN A 175 3.95 -7.41 -1.47
CA ASN A 175 2.54 -7.28 -1.86
C ASN A 175 1.71 -6.37 -0.93
N ASN A 176 2.26 -5.93 0.18
CA ASN A 176 1.63 -4.99 1.12
C ASN A 176 2.02 -3.53 0.83
N GLY A 177 2.81 -3.28 -0.21
CA GLY A 177 3.23 -1.94 -0.62
C GLY A 177 4.38 -1.35 0.20
N TYR A 178 5.20 -2.17 0.85
CA TYR A 178 6.38 -1.73 1.60
C TYR A 178 7.66 -2.33 1.04
N ILE A 179 8.76 -1.62 1.21
CA ILE A 179 10.09 -2.12 0.85
C ILE A 179 10.63 -3.03 1.97
N ILE A 180 11.01 -4.25 1.60
CA ILE A 180 11.46 -5.30 2.52
C ILE A 180 12.74 -5.95 1.98
N THR A 181 13.58 -6.49 2.84
CA THR A 181 14.70 -7.34 2.46
C THR A 181 14.43 -8.82 2.78
N HIS A 182 15.03 -9.73 2.01
CA HIS A 182 14.99 -11.17 2.32
C HIS A 182 15.68 -11.54 3.62
N PHE A 183 16.60 -10.70 4.09
CA PHE A 183 17.26 -10.93 5.36
C PHE A 183 16.26 -10.71 6.52
N LYS A 184 15.90 -11.79 7.21
CA LYS A 184 14.95 -11.80 8.34
C LYS A 184 13.60 -11.11 8.05
N ASN A 185 13.24 -10.90 6.78
CA ASN A 185 12.04 -10.20 6.34
C ASN A 185 11.88 -8.80 6.99
N LEU A 186 12.97 -8.06 7.14
CA LEU A 186 12.97 -6.74 7.73
C LEU A 186 12.51 -5.69 6.72
N TYR A 187 11.73 -4.74 7.18
CA TYR A 187 11.37 -3.56 6.41
C TYR A 187 12.53 -2.56 6.39
N ILE A 188 12.72 -1.87 5.26
CA ILE A 188 13.79 -0.88 5.09
C ILE A 188 13.70 0.24 6.15
N HIS A 189 12.49 0.72 6.45
CA HIS A 189 12.26 1.74 7.48
C HIS A 189 12.63 1.25 8.90
N GLN A 190 12.52 -0.06 9.18
CA GLN A 190 12.99 -0.63 10.45
C GLN A 190 14.50 -0.61 10.57
N ILE A 191 15.20 -0.90 9.47
CA ILE A 191 16.67 -0.84 9.41
C ILE A 191 17.14 0.60 9.62
N ILE A 192 16.51 1.56 8.95
CA ILE A 192 16.88 2.98 9.02
C ILE A 192 16.66 3.56 10.41
N THR A 193 15.56 3.25 11.07
CA THR A 193 15.19 3.81 12.38
C THR A 193 15.74 3.00 13.55
N GLY A 194 16.15 1.75 13.33
CA GLY A 194 16.49 0.80 14.40
C GLY A 194 15.28 0.33 15.20
N CYS A 195 14.06 0.66 14.78
CA CYS A 195 12.83 0.27 15.47
C CYS A 195 12.19 -0.94 14.81
N TYR A 196 12.30 -2.09 15.45
CA TYR A 196 11.75 -3.37 14.97
C TYR A 196 10.37 -3.69 15.54
N GLY A 197 9.70 -2.72 16.16
CA GLY A 197 8.35 -2.84 16.64
C GLY A 197 7.34 -2.97 15.49
N ASN A 198 6.26 -3.70 15.72
CA ASN A 198 5.18 -3.94 14.74
C ASN A 198 3.83 -3.37 15.20
N GLY A 199 3.83 -2.49 16.21
CA GLY A 199 2.62 -1.87 16.77
C GLY A 199 1.70 -2.83 17.55
N LYS A 200 2.20 -4.03 17.92
CA LYS A 200 1.43 -5.04 18.64
C LYS A 200 2.11 -5.39 19.97
N GLY A 201 1.32 -5.89 20.92
CA GLY A 201 1.80 -6.34 22.23
C GLY A 201 2.32 -5.19 23.12
N THR A 202 3.23 -5.53 24.04
CA THR A 202 3.78 -4.61 25.05
C THR A 202 4.59 -3.45 24.45
N LYS A 203 5.17 -3.64 23.27
CA LYS A 203 5.97 -2.62 22.56
C LYS A 203 5.17 -1.70 21.67
N ASN A 204 3.93 -1.65 21.66
CA ASN A 204 2.94 -0.82 20.94
C ASN A 204 3.49 0.38 20.08
N ILE A 205 4.71 0.22 19.57
CA ILE A 205 5.43 1.18 18.72
C ILE A 205 5.78 0.52 17.39
N SER A 206 5.80 1.30 16.34
CA SER A 206 6.31 0.92 15.02
C SER A 206 6.77 2.17 14.27
N VAL A 207 7.34 1.98 13.09
CA VAL A 207 7.73 3.10 12.24
C VAL A 207 6.52 3.61 11.47
N ASP A 208 6.39 4.93 11.40
CA ASP A 208 5.35 5.65 10.66
C ASP A 208 6.01 6.56 9.61
N HIS A 209 5.42 6.63 8.40
CA HIS A 209 5.79 7.55 7.34
C HIS A 209 4.95 8.82 7.48
N ILE A 210 5.59 9.95 7.78
CA ILE A 210 4.88 11.21 8.09
C ILE A 210 4.01 11.65 6.92
N ASP A 211 4.52 11.55 5.68
CA ASP A 211 3.80 11.89 4.44
C ASP A 211 2.84 10.80 3.95
N GLN A 212 2.79 9.66 4.66
CA GLN A 212 1.98 8.47 4.31
C GLN A 212 2.37 7.82 2.96
N ASP A 213 3.58 8.08 2.45
CA ASP A 213 4.16 7.38 1.31
C ASP A 213 5.15 6.31 1.80
N PRO A 214 4.83 5.01 1.70
CA PRO A 214 5.70 3.93 2.18
C PRO A 214 6.98 3.77 1.36
N PHE A 215 7.10 4.46 0.22
CA PHE A 215 8.29 4.46 -0.61
C PHE A 215 9.22 5.64 -0.33
N ASN A 216 8.78 6.63 0.44
CA ASN A 216 9.60 7.72 0.93
C ASN A 216 10.25 7.34 2.27
N ASN A 217 11.43 6.75 2.20
CA ASN A 217 12.20 6.28 3.36
C ASN A 217 13.37 7.24 3.69
N THR A 218 13.19 8.54 3.47
CA THR A 218 14.10 9.55 3.96
C THR A 218 14.05 9.63 5.48
N TYR A 219 15.16 9.87 6.14
CA TYR A 219 15.24 9.82 7.62
C TYR A 219 14.27 10.78 8.29
N GLU A 220 14.11 11.98 7.73
CA GLU A 220 13.20 13.02 8.23
C GLU A 220 11.72 12.66 8.09
N ASN A 221 11.39 11.80 7.11
CA ASN A 221 10.02 11.32 6.89
C ASN A 221 9.64 10.13 7.78
N LEU A 222 10.60 9.54 8.48
CA LEU A 222 10.37 8.37 9.33
C LEU A 222 10.36 8.78 10.80
N ARG A 223 9.35 8.33 11.52
CA ARG A 223 9.28 8.50 12.97
C ARG A 223 8.87 7.21 13.67
N ILE A 224 9.36 7.02 14.90
CA ILE A 224 8.86 5.98 15.78
C ILE A 224 7.55 6.49 16.38
N ALA A 225 6.46 5.78 16.17
CA ALA A 225 5.12 6.19 16.56
C ALA A 225 4.38 5.11 17.33
N THR A 226 3.60 5.54 18.31
CA THR A 226 2.64 4.69 19.00
C THR A 226 1.44 4.41 18.06
N ARG A 227 0.67 3.38 18.38
CA ARG A 227 -0.55 3.06 17.64
C ARG A 227 -1.51 4.25 17.53
N LYS A 228 -1.65 5.04 18.62
CA LYS A 228 -2.51 6.23 18.63
C LYS A 228 -2.04 7.29 17.63
N GLN A 229 -0.72 7.54 17.57
CA GLN A 229 -0.14 8.49 16.61
C GLN A 229 -0.32 8.01 15.16
N GLN A 230 -0.16 6.72 14.89
CA GLN A 230 -0.42 6.16 13.55
C GLN A 230 -1.89 6.24 13.14
N GLU A 231 -2.81 6.01 14.08
CA GLU A 231 -4.25 6.20 13.82
C GLU A 231 -4.57 7.65 13.45
N GLN A 232 -3.90 8.63 14.06
CA GLN A 232 -4.03 10.06 13.72
C GLN A 232 -3.45 10.40 12.34
N ASN A 233 -2.34 9.74 11.94
CA ASN A 233 -1.70 9.93 10.63
C ASN A 233 -2.36 9.13 9.51
N SER A 234 -3.34 8.29 9.81
CA SER A 234 -3.98 7.46 8.79
C SER A 234 -4.85 8.29 7.84
N LYS A 235 -4.72 8.06 6.53
CA LYS A 235 -5.63 8.62 5.50
C LYS A 235 -7.08 8.18 5.68
N GLY A 236 -7.34 7.26 6.61
CA GLY A 236 -8.63 6.59 6.71
C GLY A 236 -8.89 5.66 5.52
N ILE A 237 -10.13 5.26 5.41
CA ILE A 237 -10.58 4.41 4.31
C ILE A 237 -11.51 5.25 3.46
N LYS A 238 -11.22 5.36 2.17
CA LYS A 238 -12.08 6.11 1.24
C LYS A 238 -13.51 5.58 1.26
N PHE A 239 -14.48 6.50 1.23
CA PHE A 239 -15.90 6.17 1.09
C PHE A 239 -16.14 5.23 -0.10
N GLY A 240 -17.08 4.31 0.04
CA GLY A 240 -17.44 3.35 -1.02
C GLY A 240 -16.43 2.24 -1.27
N THR A 241 -15.27 2.21 -0.57
CA THR A 241 -14.31 1.13 -0.77
C THR A 241 -14.87 -0.19 -0.26
N LYS A 242 -14.96 -1.21 -1.13
CA LYS A 242 -15.41 -2.56 -0.78
C LYS A 242 -14.45 -3.24 0.21
N ARG A 243 -15.00 -3.94 1.19
CA ARG A 243 -14.25 -4.64 2.23
C ARG A 243 -14.37 -6.15 2.04
N SER A 244 -13.25 -6.86 2.00
CA SER A 244 -13.28 -8.32 2.05
C SER A 244 -13.74 -8.81 3.43
N ARG A 245 -14.60 -9.81 3.47
CA ARG A 245 -15.01 -10.44 4.73
C ARG A 245 -13.89 -11.31 5.28
N LYS A 246 -13.79 -11.36 6.60
CA LYS A 246 -12.90 -12.33 7.26
C LYS A 246 -13.46 -13.75 7.06
N LYS A 247 -12.57 -14.76 6.94
CA LYS A 247 -12.96 -16.18 6.82
C LYS A 247 -13.92 -16.68 7.92
N ILE A 248 -13.80 -16.11 9.12
CA ILE A 248 -14.65 -16.44 10.29
C ILE A 248 -15.90 -15.55 10.41
N ALA A 249 -16.21 -14.73 9.42
CA ALA A 249 -17.39 -13.87 9.47
C ALA A 249 -18.67 -14.72 9.36
N LYS A 250 -19.73 -14.34 10.11
CA LYS A 250 -21.03 -15.00 10.05
C LYS A 250 -21.56 -15.01 8.61
N SER A 251 -22.23 -16.09 8.21
CA SER A 251 -22.90 -16.16 6.90
C SER A 251 -23.84 -14.97 6.70
N LEU A 252 -23.91 -14.48 5.48
CA LEU A 252 -24.90 -13.47 5.11
C LEU A 252 -26.25 -14.12 4.88
N PRO A 253 -27.36 -13.45 5.20
CA PRO A 253 -28.69 -13.92 4.85
C PRO A 253 -28.88 -13.93 3.32
N GLU A 254 -29.86 -14.67 2.88
CA GLU A 254 -30.24 -14.75 1.47
C GLU A 254 -30.56 -13.36 0.90
N GLY A 255 -30.13 -13.11 -0.34
CA GLY A 255 -30.30 -11.83 -1.02
C GLY A 255 -29.29 -10.74 -0.62
N LEU A 256 -28.39 -10.99 0.36
CA LEU A 256 -27.34 -10.06 0.77
C LEU A 256 -25.96 -10.55 0.35
N THR A 257 -25.26 -9.77 -0.50
CA THR A 257 -23.90 -10.08 -0.91
C THR A 257 -22.89 -9.14 -0.25
N GLN A 258 -21.63 -9.55 -0.23
CA GLN A 258 -20.55 -8.72 0.32
C GLN A 258 -20.38 -7.41 -0.45
N ASP A 259 -20.64 -7.44 -1.75
CA ASP A 259 -20.49 -6.28 -2.63
C ASP A 259 -21.53 -5.18 -2.37
N MET A 260 -22.66 -5.52 -1.77
CA MET A 260 -23.70 -4.57 -1.38
C MET A 260 -23.28 -3.72 -0.17
N MET A 261 -22.28 -4.18 0.62
CA MET A 261 -21.85 -3.52 1.84
C MET A 261 -20.56 -2.72 1.62
N PRO A 262 -20.60 -1.38 1.64
CA PRO A 262 -19.40 -0.56 1.60
C PRO A 262 -18.54 -0.77 2.86
N LYS A 263 -17.29 -0.30 2.81
CA LYS A 263 -16.42 -0.29 3.99
C LYS A 263 -17.11 0.43 5.16
N TYR A 264 -16.75 0.04 6.36
CA TYR A 264 -17.33 0.45 7.64
C TYR A 264 -18.69 -0.16 7.97
N ILE A 265 -19.46 -0.65 7.01
CA ILE A 265 -20.71 -1.35 7.31
C ILE A 265 -20.41 -2.83 7.60
N THR A 266 -20.89 -3.31 8.74
CA THR A 266 -20.79 -4.71 9.15
C THR A 266 -22.17 -5.28 9.43
N TYR A 267 -22.42 -6.49 8.90
CA TYR A 267 -23.62 -7.25 9.25
C TYR A 267 -23.46 -7.90 10.62
N ASN A 268 -24.50 -7.84 11.43
CA ASN A 268 -24.54 -8.40 12.76
C ASN A 268 -25.83 -9.20 12.98
N LYS A 269 -25.69 -10.35 13.65
CA LYS A 269 -26.79 -11.19 14.10
C LYS A 269 -26.61 -11.46 15.58
N GLU A 270 -27.58 -11.11 16.41
CA GLU A 270 -27.53 -11.33 17.85
C GLU A 270 -28.79 -12.01 18.35
N CYS A 271 -28.63 -12.93 19.28
CA CYS A 271 -29.74 -13.51 20.02
C CYS A 271 -30.16 -12.53 21.11
N TYR A 272 -31.38 -12.05 21.06
CA TYR A 272 -31.90 -11.11 22.07
C TYR A 272 -32.79 -11.79 23.14
N ASP A 273 -33.26 -13.00 22.85
CA ASP A 273 -33.97 -13.83 23.81
C ASP A 273 -33.48 -15.29 23.65
N LYS A 274 -32.70 -15.76 24.59
CA LYS A 274 -32.07 -17.08 24.55
C LYS A 274 -33.07 -18.19 24.85
N GLU A 275 -34.05 -17.93 25.70
CA GLU A 275 -35.05 -18.94 26.09
C GLU A 275 -35.98 -19.26 24.92
N LYS A 276 -36.36 -18.22 24.17
CA LYS A 276 -37.21 -18.34 22.98
C LYS A 276 -36.43 -18.49 21.67
N ASN A 277 -35.11 -18.57 21.75
CA ASN A 277 -34.20 -18.62 20.58
C ASN A 277 -34.49 -17.54 19.51
N LEU A 278 -34.80 -16.33 19.96
CA LEU A 278 -35.14 -15.23 19.07
C LEU A 278 -33.89 -14.43 18.67
N TRP A 279 -33.75 -14.27 17.37
CA TRP A 279 -32.62 -13.59 16.76
C TRP A 279 -33.05 -12.32 16.05
N ARG A 280 -32.16 -11.30 16.04
CA ARG A 280 -32.35 -10.08 15.25
C ARG A 280 -31.10 -9.77 14.44
N GLU A 281 -31.32 -9.24 13.25
CA GLU A 281 -30.31 -8.93 12.27
C GLU A 281 -30.31 -7.44 12.01
N PHE A 282 -29.10 -6.87 11.93
CA PHE A 282 -28.93 -5.43 11.76
C PHE A 282 -27.51 -5.12 11.27
N PHE A 283 -27.29 -3.87 10.86
CA PHE A 283 -25.97 -3.39 10.44
C PHE A 283 -25.40 -2.41 11.45
N ARG A 284 -24.07 -2.27 11.42
CA ARG A 284 -23.31 -1.28 12.20
C ARG A 284 -22.32 -0.57 11.33
N ILE A 285 -22.07 0.70 11.61
CA ILE A 285 -20.89 1.43 11.14
C ILE A 285 -19.83 1.30 12.21
N GLU A 286 -18.71 0.68 11.87
CA GLU A 286 -17.60 0.42 12.80
C GLU A 286 -16.28 0.89 12.22
N LYS A 287 -15.38 1.38 13.12
CA LYS A 287 -14.02 1.80 12.77
C LYS A 287 -13.95 2.93 11.74
N HIS A 288 -14.95 3.79 11.73
CA HIS A 288 -14.96 4.96 10.85
C HIS A 288 -14.02 6.05 11.39
N PRO A 289 -13.17 6.70 10.58
CA PRO A 289 -12.19 7.68 11.06
C PRO A 289 -12.83 8.92 11.71
N LYS A 290 -13.96 9.39 11.18
CA LYS A 290 -14.70 10.54 11.74
C LYS A 290 -15.53 10.18 12.96
N GLN A 291 -15.73 8.89 13.28
CA GLN A 291 -16.64 8.47 14.34
C GLN A 291 -16.03 7.35 15.20
N LYS A 292 -15.69 7.67 16.45
CA LYS A 292 -15.12 6.70 17.40
C LYS A 292 -16.13 5.70 17.94
N LYS A 293 -17.40 6.13 18.11
CA LYS A 293 -18.47 5.26 18.62
C LYS A 293 -19.12 4.48 17.49
N ILE A 294 -19.52 3.23 17.75
CA ILE A 294 -20.26 2.39 16.82
C ILE A 294 -21.65 2.99 16.59
N ILE A 295 -22.04 3.19 15.34
CA ILE A 295 -23.40 3.58 14.97
C ILE A 295 -24.13 2.30 14.58
N SER A 296 -25.22 1.97 15.29
CA SER A 296 -26.08 0.83 14.97
C SER A 296 -27.26 1.26 14.12
N GLY A 297 -27.56 0.43 13.12
CA GLY A 297 -28.79 0.52 12.35
C GLY A 297 -30.01 0.00 13.10
N SER A 298 -31.17 0.01 12.44
CA SER A 298 -32.42 -0.49 12.98
C SER A 298 -32.33 -1.97 13.30
N LYS A 299 -32.84 -2.33 14.49
CA LYS A 299 -32.98 -3.72 14.96
C LYS A 299 -34.44 -4.23 14.86
N SER A 300 -35.33 -3.45 14.26
CA SER A 300 -36.74 -3.76 14.11
C SER A 300 -36.94 -5.03 13.26
N SER A 301 -37.84 -5.89 13.67
CA SER A 301 -38.28 -7.05 12.87
C SER A 301 -39.25 -6.68 11.74
N LYS A 302 -39.77 -5.43 11.75
CA LYS A 302 -40.72 -4.96 10.73
C LYS A 302 -40.02 -4.54 9.41
N LEU A 303 -38.69 -4.36 9.43
CA LEU A 303 -37.90 -3.98 8.27
C LEU A 303 -37.19 -5.19 7.70
N THR A 304 -37.17 -5.27 6.40
CA THR A 304 -36.36 -6.26 5.66
C THR A 304 -34.86 -5.99 5.85
N ILE A 305 -34.03 -6.98 5.57
CA ILE A 305 -32.57 -6.82 5.69
C ILE A 305 -32.02 -5.80 4.69
N LEU A 306 -32.62 -5.70 3.51
CA LEU A 306 -32.23 -4.73 2.49
C LEU A 306 -32.61 -3.30 2.89
N GLU A 307 -33.80 -3.08 3.42
CA GLU A 307 -34.19 -1.75 3.95
C GLU A 307 -33.28 -1.30 5.08
N LYS A 308 -32.90 -2.21 5.98
CA LYS A 308 -31.93 -1.92 7.03
C LYS A 308 -30.54 -1.57 6.46
N LEU A 309 -30.16 -2.22 5.35
CA LEU A 309 -28.90 -1.91 4.67
C LEU A 309 -28.94 -0.51 4.05
N GLU A 310 -30.02 -0.14 3.39
CA GLU A 310 -30.15 1.20 2.80
C GLU A 310 -30.15 2.29 3.88
N GLN A 311 -30.87 2.10 4.98
CA GLN A 311 -30.85 3.05 6.11
C GLN A 311 -29.45 3.24 6.70
N ILE A 312 -28.64 2.20 6.80
CA ILE A 312 -27.30 2.33 7.36
C ILE A 312 -26.33 2.94 6.33
N LYS A 313 -26.54 2.71 5.02
CA LYS A 313 -25.79 3.39 3.94
C LYS A 313 -26.08 4.90 3.96
N GLU A 314 -27.32 5.31 4.14
CA GLU A 314 -27.68 6.71 4.27
C GLU A 314 -27.01 7.36 5.49
N LYS A 315 -26.99 6.68 6.63
CA LYS A 315 -26.27 7.16 7.83
C LYS A 315 -24.76 7.28 7.57
N LEU A 316 -24.18 6.35 6.81
CA LEU A 316 -22.77 6.40 6.42
C LEU A 316 -22.52 7.59 5.47
N TYR A 317 -23.36 7.78 4.48
CA TYR A 317 -23.28 8.90 3.54
C TYR A 317 -23.35 10.26 4.28
N ASN A 318 -24.29 10.41 5.21
CA ASN A 318 -24.43 11.63 6.00
C ASN A 318 -23.20 11.90 6.87
N LEU A 319 -22.60 10.84 7.46
CA LEU A 319 -21.38 10.95 8.25
C LEU A 319 -20.17 11.37 7.38
N GLU A 320 -20.05 10.81 6.18
CA GLU A 320 -18.96 11.12 5.25
C GLU A 320 -19.02 12.55 4.72
N ASN A 321 -20.22 13.05 4.46
CA ASN A 321 -20.47 14.38 3.91
C ASN A 321 -20.69 15.46 4.99
N ASN A 322 -20.53 15.13 6.28
CA ASN A 322 -20.78 16.01 7.42
C ASN A 322 -22.19 16.62 7.41
N ILE A 323 -23.17 15.87 6.88
CA ILE A 323 -24.57 16.29 6.90
C ILE A 323 -25.10 16.09 8.33
N GLU A 324 -25.44 17.16 9.00
CA GLU A 324 -26.11 17.07 10.30
C GLU A 324 -27.52 16.50 10.10
N VAL A 325 -27.67 15.23 10.44
CA VAL A 325 -29.01 14.63 10.52
C VAL A 325 -29.65 15.15 11.78
N GLU A 326 -30.86 15.68 11.67
CA GLU A 326 -31.67 16.03 12.85
C GLU A 326 -31.69 14.83 13.79
N LYS A 327 -31.21 15.04 15.02
CA LYS A 327 -31.16 13.97 16.02
C LYS A 327 -32.55 13.36 16.18
N GLU A 328 -32.64 12.04 15.99
CA GLU A 328 -33.84 11.29 16.36
C GLU A 328 -34.25 11.69 17.78
N LEU A 329 -35.56 11.74 18.00
CA LEU A 329 -36.09 12.05 19.32
C LEU A 329 -35.48 11.10 20.38
N PRO A 330 -35.23 11.56 21.61
CA PRO A 330 -34.75 10.67 22.66
C PRO A 330 -35.69 9.50 22.89
N GLN A 331 -35.19 8.41 23.49
CA GLN A 331 -35.98 7.24 23.82
C GLN A 331 -37.25 7.60 24.59
N TYR A 332 -38.36 6.99 24.23
CA TYR A 332 -39.73 7.25 24.76
C TYR A 332 -40.42 8.51 24.26
N TYR A 333 -39.78 9.30 23.38
CA TYR A 333 -40.41 10.41 22.71
C TYR A 333 -40.84 10.02 21.32
N THR A 334 -42.06 10.40 20.94
CA THR A 334 -42.58 10.16 19.58
C THR A 334 -43.37 11.38 19.09
N ILE A 335 -43.40 11.59 17.76
CA ILE A 335 -44.29 12.58 17.15
C ILE A 335 -45.48 11.81 16.58
N GLN A 336 -46.67 12.17 16.98
CA GLN A 336 -47.91 11.57 16.50
C GLN A 336 -48.85 12.65 16.00
N ASN A 337 -49.49 12.41 14.86
CA ASN A 337 -50.54 13.28 14.35
C ASN A 337 -51.83 13.00 15.09
N PHE A 338 -52.41 14.03 15.70
CA PHE A 338 -53.68 13.96 16.37
C PHE A 338 -54.51 15.18 15.99
N ARG A 339 -55.75 14.98 15.53
CA ARG A 339 -56.66 16.01 15.00
C ARG A 339 -55.94 16.93 14.00
N ASN A 340 -55.29 16.34 12.99
CA ASN A 340 -54.54 17.02 11.92
C ASN A 340 -53.38 17.93 12.39
N ALA A 341 -52.88 17.73 13.58
CA ALA A 341 -51.72 18.47 14.08
C ALA A 341 -50.66 17.56 14.72
N PRO A 342 -49.37 17.84 14.52
CA PRO A 342 -48.29 17.08 15.13
C PRO A 342 -48.24 17.35 16.64
N HIS A 343 -48.15 16.27 17.38
CA HIS A 343 -48.00 16.34 18.85
C HIS A 343 -46.73 15.58 19.24
N LEU A 344 -45.92 16.17 20.09
CA LEU A 344 -44.81 15.47 20.74
C LEU A 344 -45.40 14.70 21.94
N THR A 345 -45.07 13.41 22.05
CA THR A 345 -45.58 12.54 23.12
C THR A 345 -44.40 11.89 23.82
N TYR A 346 -44.53 11.71 25.12
CA TYR A 346 -43.65 10.88 25.94
C TYR A 346 -44.50 9.81 26.60
N ASP A 347 -44.05 8.54 26.52
CA ASP A 347 -44.73 7.41 27.14
C ASP A 347 -43.68 6.42 27.65
N ARG A 348 -43.61 6.30 28.97
CA ARG A 348 -42.70 5.38 29.63
C ARG A 348 -43.35 4.79 30.88
N ARG A 349 -43.20 3.45 31.06
CA ARG A 349 -43.57 2.77 32.30
C ARG A 349 -42.30 2.47 33.10
N ILE A 350 -42.28 2.86 34.36
CA ILE A 350 -41.20 2.58 35.30
C ILE A 350 -41.83 1.88 36.47
N VAL A 351 -41.46 0.63 36.70
CA VAL A 351 -42.12 -0.26 37.66
C VAL A 351 -43.63 -0.25 37.38
N ASP A 352 -44.47 0.12 38.30
CA ASP A 352 -45.92 0.11 38.16
C ASP A 352 -46.52 1.49 37.79
N LYS A 353 -45.69 2.52 37.66
CA LYS A 353 -46.13 3.88 37.31
C LYS A 353 -45.91 4.19 35.84
N ARG A 354 -46.97 4.65 35.15
CA ARG A 354 -46.88 5.11 33.75
C ARG A 354 -46.74 6.63 33.71
N TYR A 355 -45.70 7.09 33.03
CA TYR A 355 -45.40 8.50 32.81
C TYR A 355 -45.78 8.85 31.39
N ASN A 356 -46.78 9.69 31.21
CA ASN A 356 -47.19 10.12 29.87
C ASN A 356 -47.49 11.62 29.83
N LEU A 357 -47.12 12.23 28.73
CA LEU A 357 -47.45 13.60 28.38
C LEU A 357 -47.61 13.71 26.87
N LYS A 358 -48.59 14.52 26.46
CA LYS A 358 -48.82 14.87 25.08
C LYS A 358 -48.92 16.37 24.95
N MET A 359 -48.22 16.95 23.94
CA MET A 359 -48.23 18.38 23.71
C MET A 359 -48.25 18.71 22.22
N LYS A 360 -49.17 19.58 21.80
CA LYS A 360 -49.21 20.06 20.40
C LYS A 360 -47.94 20.84 20.06
N MET A 361 -47.32 20.51 18.94
CA MET A 361 -46.15 21.20 18.41
C MET A 361 -46.57 22.51 17.74
N LYS A 362 -45.75 23.55 17.87
CA LYS A 362 -45.92 24.81 17.16
C LYS A 362 -45.26 24.78 15.80
N PRO A 363 -45.91 25.24 14.74
CA PRO A 363 -45.35 25.15 13.38
C PRO A 363 -44.11 26.02 13.13
N ASP A 364 -43.94 27.05 13.94
CA ASP A 364 -42.88 28.07 13.92
C ASP A 364 -41.62 27.67 14.67
N LYS A 365 -41.59 26.50 15.35
CA LYS A 365 -40.49 26.09 16.21
C LYS A 365 -39.77 24.84 15.68
N THR A 366 -38.45 24.80 15.87
CA THR A 366 -37.64 23.62 15.55
C THR A 366 -37.99 22.46 16.49
N LYS A 367 -37.72 21.22 16.05
CA LYS A 367 -37.88 20.03 16.93
C LYS A 367 -37.11 20.15 18.24
N LYS A 368 -35.95 20.80 18.20
CA LYS A 368 -35.08 21.01 19.36
C LYS A 368 -35.76 21.98 20.39
N ASP A 369 -36.40 23.04 19.90
CA ASP A 369 -37.10 23.99 20.76
C ASP A 369 -38.38 23.38 21.34
N GLU A 370 -39.11 22.61 20.51
CA GLU A 370 -40.27 21.88 20.95
C GLU A 370 -39.93 20.83 22.03
N LEU A 371 -38.78 20.13 21.86
CA LEU A 371 -38.31 19.18 22.87
C LEU A 371 -37.94 19.87 24.19
N LYS A 372 -37.29 21.04 24.15
CA LYS A 372 -37.00 21.82 25.35
C LYS A 372 -38.29 22.25 26.05
N ARG A 373 -39.27 22.79 25.30
CA ARG A 373 -40.58 23.19 25.82
C ARG A 373 -41.34 22.02 26.39
N PHE A 374 -41.29 20.88 25.75
CA PHE A 374 -41.92 19.66 26.20
C PHE A 374 -41.30 19.14 27.50
N ASN A 375 -39.95 19.06 27.57
CA ASN A 375 -39.24 18.65 28.78
C ASN A 375 -39.52 19.52 29.98
N ALA A 376 -39.61 20.83 29.78
CA ALA A 376 -40.01 21.74 30.88
C ALA A 376 -41.39 21.40 31.44
N LYS A 377 -42.35 21.04 30.58
CA LYS A 377 -43.69 20.62 31.04
C LYS A 377 -43.68 19.19 31.63
N LEU A 378 -42.90 18.29 31.06
CA LEU A 378 -42.78 16.91 31.54
C LEU A 378 -42.19 16.87 32.95
N PHE A 379 -41.12 17.62 33.21
CA PHE A 379 -40.46 17.69 34.52
C PHE A 379 -41.24 18.49 35.55
N LYS A 380 -42.02 19.47 35.09
CA LYS A 380 -43.00 20.14 36.00
C LYS A 380 -44.09 19.16 36.46
N LYS A 381 -44.52 18.25 35.57
CA LYS A 381 -45.55 17.25 35.91
C LYS A 381 -44.98 16.05 36.67
N TYR A 382 -43.74 15.69 36.38
CA TYR A 382 -43.05 14.50 36.91
C TYR A 382 -41.60 14.85 37.28
N PRO A 383 -41.38 15.54 38.44
CA PRO A 383 -40.03 16.00 38.84
C PRO A 383 -39.01 14.87 38.97
N GLU A 384 -39.44 13.69 39.36
CA GLU A 384 -38.60 12.50 39.52
C GLU A 384 -37.94 11.99 38.22
N LEU A 385 -38.44 12.38 37.05
CA LEU A 385 -37.85 12.04 35.77
C LEU A 385 -36.62 12.88 35.41
N GLN A 386 -36.45 14.06 36.06
CA GLN A 386 -35.34 14.96 35.75
C GLN A 386 -33.98 14.34 36.08
N GLN A 387 -33.87 13.62 37.18
CA GLN A 387 -32.64 12.92 37.58
C GLN A 387 -32.28 11.75 36.69
N ASN A 388 -33.27 11.06 36.12
CA ASN A 388 -33.08 9.86 35.29
C ASN A 388 -32.75 10.16 33.80
N ILE A 389 -32.89 11.40 33.35
CA ILE A 389 -32.62 11.82 31.96
C ILE A 389 -31.28 12.53 31.82
N SER A 390 -30.79 13.16 32.90
CA SER A 390 -29.48 13.84 32.95
C SER A 390 -28.27 12.89 33.02
N SER A 391 -28.48 11.61 33.36
CA SER A 391 -27.42 10.62 33.60
C SER A 391 -27.15 9.68 32.41
N LYS A 392 -27.70 9.95 31.24
CA LYS A 392 -27.47 9.22 29.97
C LYS A 392 -27.20 10.19 28.81
#